data_2bc6b449589fa44a6fe9b0ce1c1e825d
#
_entry.id   2bc6b449589fa44a6fe9b0ce1c1e825d
#
_cell.length_a   1.000
_cell.length_b   1.000
_cell.length_c   1.000
_cell.angle_alpha   90.00
_cell.angle_beta   90.00
_cell.angle_gamma   90.00
#
_symmetry.space_group_name_H-M   'P 1'
#
loop_
_entity.id
_entity.type
_entity.pdbx_description
1 polymer ?
#
loop_
_entity_poly.entity_id
_entity_poly.type
_entity_poly.pdbx_seq_one_letter_code
_entity_poly.pdbx_strand_id
1 'polypeptide(L)'
;MLRTAVVLRAQPAATAIGVAALGMAAGMCKNPQVDVDSIAVAELMADVAAAVARQAASVREDVYEVILREIPQLRDDQPVLTLLASSVDSNIDTCLQILQHRIDLAAVQAPAAAVEYARRLAQRGTPLTSLLRAYRVGHACLSDWLLKELAQQAGGAEMISAAAQSMSRTVAGYIDQTSEEMVSAYAQERENWLRNRSAAKAARIRDLLSGERINVAAAEAILGYRLRQHHVGLVCWVGDAASTADEITRLERAISHVAAQADCGGDPVFLPRDESSAWAWLPLGIRDTFDCAAASAAGVDADIHFAFGAPAKGTMGFRLTHQQAIAAQAVALAAGRPAPRAVAFNQVAPVAMMLGSAELLRAWVLSTLADLATDDEHHARLRDTLLIFLRSGGSYKTTAEQLVLHKNTIQYRIRKAEESLGRPVGDNRQDVELALQACHWLGAAVLRPAPADNLRERLVRRYQPLASIVAA
;
A
#
# COMPACT_ATOMS: atom_id res chain seq x y z
N MET A 1 -13.15 35.57 -23.87
CA MET A 1 -11.86 35.30 -24.55
C MET A 1 -11.24 34.08 -23.93
N LEU A 2 -11.22 33.03 -24.70
CA LEU A 2 -10.72 31.68 -24.34
C LEU A 2 -9.20 31.71 -24.06
N ARG A 3 -8.77 30.94 -23.06
CA ARG A 3 -7.46 30.31 -23.06
C ARG A 3 -7.58 28.88 -22.50
N THR A 4 -7.47 27.97 -23.42
CA THR A 4 -7.42 26.52 -23.30
C THR A 4 -6.14 26.12 -22.58
N ALA A 5 -6.24 25.43 -21.44
CA ALA A 5 -5.12 24.77 -20.79
C ALA A 5 -5.11 23.30 -21.23
N VAL A 6 -4.05 22.92 -21.92
CA VAL A 6 -3.73 21.57 -22.35
C VAL A 6 -3.35 20.75 -21.13
N VAL A 7 -4.15 19.75 -20.79
CA VAL A 7 -3.83 18.74 -19.78
C VAL A 7 -2.92 17.69 -20.44
N LEU A 8 -1.64 17.73 -20.14
CA LEU A 8 -0.70 16.64 -20.39
C LEU A 8 -1.00 15.49 -19.41
N ARG A 9 -1.54 14.40 -19.96
CA ARG A 9 -1.61 13.12 -19.25
C ARG A 9 -0.20 12.58 -19.04
N ALA A 10 0.25 12.53 -17.81
CA ALA A 10 1.41 11.74 -17.40
C ALA A 10 1.01 10.26 -17.42
N GLN A 11 1.66 9.48 -18.25
CA GLN A 11 1.66 8.00 -18.17
C GLN A 11 2.48 7.58 -16.94
N PRO A 12 2.05 6.57 -16.18
CA PRO A 12 2.89 6.01 -15.11
C PRO A 12 4.07 5.26 -15.75
N ALA A 13 5.26 5.63 -15.33
CA ALA A 13 6.49 4.94 -15.66
C ALA A 13 6.45 3.51 -15.07
N ALA A 14 6.20 2.53 -15.92
CA ALA A 14 6.47 1.14 -15.62
C ALA A 14 7.97 1.00 -15.38
N THR A 15 8.33 0.50 -14.22
CA THR A 15 9.71 0.19 -13.81
C THR A 15 10.28 -0.84 -14.77
N ALA A 16 11.06 -0.39 -15.75
CA ALA A 16 11.85 -1.23 -16.63
C ALA A 16 13.04 -1.78 -15.84
N ILE A 17 12.86 -2.91 -15.19
CA ILE A 17 13.97 -3.71 -14.69
C ILE A 17 14.42 -4.63 -15.82
N GLY A 18 15.56 -4.24 -16.45
CA GLY A 18 16.58 -5.13 -16.96
C GLY A 18 16.18 -6.26 -17.93
N VAL A 19 15.67 -5.95 -19.12
CA VAL A 19 15.80 -6.85 -20.29
C VAL A 19 16.77 -6.18 -21.29
N ALA A 20 17.95 -5.85 -20.83
CA ALA A 20 19.03 -5.33 -21.66
C ALA A 20 20.23 -6.29 -21.63
N ALA A 21 20.05 -7.52 -22.08
CA ALA A 21 21.18 -8.42 -22.34
C ALA A 21 20.83 -9.60 -23.28
N LEU A 22 20.07 -9.41 -24.36
CA LEU A 22 20.00 -10.40 -25.43
C LEU A 22 19.62 -9.78 -26.80
N GLY A 23 19.67 -8.45 -26.91
CA GLY A 23 19.39 -7.71 -28.15
C GLY A 23 20.63 -7.38 -28.98
N MET A 24 21.70 -8.14 -28.89
CA MET A 24 22.90 -7.95 -29.73
C MET A 24 23.36 -9.23 -30.37
N ALA A 25 22.59 -9.76 -31.30
CA ALA A 25 23.09 -10.73 -32.29
C ALA A 25 22.17 -10.90 -33.52
N ALA A 26 21.41 -9.87 -33.91
CA ALA A 26 20.66 -9.90 -35.18
C ALA A 26 21.24 -8.88 -36.19
N GLY A 27 22.55 -8.68 -36.14
CA GLY A 27 23.27 -7.83 -37.07
C GLY A 27 24.39 -8.60 -37.74
N MET A 28 24.20 -8.99 -39.02
CA MET A 28 25.24 -9.28 -39.99
C MET A 28 26.16 -10.47 -39.73
N CYS A 29 25.70 -11.66 -40.08
CA CYS A 29 26.50 -12.61 -40.81
C CYS A 29 25.78 -12.93 -42.13
N LYS A 30 25.87 -12.01 -43.07
CA LYS A 30 25.75 -12.38 -44.51
C LYS A 30 27.07 -13.07 -44.88
N ASN A 31 27.06 -14.39 -44.77
CA ASN A 31 28.07 -15.20 -45.46
C ASN A 31 27.61 -15.31 -46.92
N PRO A 32 28.35 -14.78 -47.91
CA PRO A 32 28.02 -14.98 -49.33
C PRO A 32 28.58 -16.33 -49.72
N GLN A 33 27.72 -17.31 -49.92
CA GLN A 33 27.94 -18.55 -50.61
C GLN A 33 27.33 -19.73 -49.83
N VAL A 34 26.07 -19.97 -50.08
CA VAL A 34 25.52 -21.27 -50.50
C VAL A 34 24.10 -20.95 -50.93
N ASP A 35 23.90 -20.87 -52.23
CA ASP A 35 22.60 -20.84 -52.86
C ASP A 35 22.07 -22.30 -52.90
N VAL A 36 21.90 -22.91 -51.71
CA VAL A 36 21.11 -24.12 -51.54
C VAL A 36 19.69 -23.67 -51.72
N ASP A 37 19.05 -24.17 -52.78
CA ASP A 37 17.71 -23.82 -53.21
C ASP A 37 16.79 -23.69 -51.96
N SER A 38 16.36 -22.49 -51.66
CA SER A 38 15.58 -22.18 -50.44
C SER A 38 14.26 -22.95 -50.40
N ILE A 39 13.80 -23.43 -51.58
CA ILE A 39 12.61 -24.29 -51.73
C ILE A 39 12.91 -25.70 -51.20
N ALA A 40 14.05 -26.30 -51.61
CA ALA A 40 14.44 -27.64 -51.15
C ALA A 40 14.68 -27.73 -49.63
N VAL A 41 15.30 -26.68 -49.04
CA VAL A 41 15.42 -26.56 -47.57
C VAL A 41 14.06 -26.53 -46.90
N ALA A 42 13.15 -25.76 -47.41
CA ALA A 42 11.81 -25.64 -46.86
C ALA A 42 10.95 -26.92 -47.02
N GLU A 43 11.14 -27.67 -48.09
CA GLU A 43 10.53 -29.00 -48.29
C GLU A 43 11.09 -30.00 -47.27
N LEU A 44 12.40 -30.04 -47.07
CA LEU A 44 13.02 -30.89 -46.07
C LEU A 44 12.52 -30.57 -44.67
N MET A 45 12.37 -29.29 -44.30
CA MET A 45 11.79 -28.89 -43.03
C MET A 45 10.35 -29.37 -42.85
N ALA A 46 9.53 -29.28 -43.90
CA ALA A 46 8.15 -29.76 -43.88
C ALA A 46 8.07 -31.29 -43.72
N ASP A 47 8.94 -32.05 -44.41
CA ASP A 47 9.00 -33.51 -44.29
C ASP A 47 9.42 -33.95 -42.89
N VAL A 48 10.41 -33.29 -42.29
CA VAL A 48 10.83 -33.53 -40.90
C VAL A 48 9.69 -33.24 -39.93
N ALA A 49 9.03 -32.09 -40.09
CA ALA A 49 7.91 -31.72 -39.20
C ALA A 49 6.72 -32.71 -39.37
N ALA A 50 6.45 -33.19 -40.60
CA ALA A 50 5.43 -34.24 -40.85
C ALA A 50 5.83 -35.58 -40.19
N ALA A 51 7.12 -35.96 -40.20
CA ALA A 51 7.60 -37.16 -39.57
C ALA A 51 7.48 -37.11 -38.05
N VAL A 52 7.82 -35.95 -37.42
CA VAL A 52 7.63 -35.70 -35.98
C VAL A 52 6.14 -35.67 -35.63
N ALA A 53 5.29 -35.08 -36.47
CA ALA A 53 3.84 -35.08 -36.27
C ALA A 53 3.23 -36.50 -36.22
N ARG A 54 3.76 -37.47 -36.98
CA ARG A 54 3.34 -38.85 -36.88
C ARG A 54 3.66 -39.52 -35.51
N GLN A 55 4.62 -38.96 -34.79
CA GLN A 55 5.05 -39.37 -33.46
C GLN A 55 4.55 -38.41 -32.35
N ALA A 56 3.57 -37.56 -32.66
CA ALA A 56 3.14 -36.46 -31.78
C ALA A 56 2.76 -36.94 -30.35
N ALA A 57 2.19 -38.15 -30.21
CA ALA A 57 1.84 -38.65 -28.87
C ALA A 57 3.08 -38.81 -27.97
N SER A 58 4.16 -39.42 -28.48
CA SER A 58 5.41 -39.59 -27.74
C SER A 58 6.12 -38.25 -27.50
N VAL A 59 6.09 -37.33 -28.48
CA VAL A 59 6.66 -35.99 -28.32
C VAL A 59 5.97 -35.23 -27.19
N ARG A 60 4.63 -35.26 -27.12
CA ARG A 60 3.82 -34.60 -26.09
C ARG A 60 4.11 -35.19 -24.71
N GLU A 61 4.16 -36.51 -24.59
CA GLU A 61 4.47 -37.21 -23.34
C GLU A 61 5.86 -36.83 -22.83
N ASP A 62 6.89 -36.88 -23.68
CA ASP A 62 8.26 -36.48 -23.32
C ASP A 62 8.35 -35.04 -22.87
N VAL A 63 7.73 -34.09 -23.63
CA VAL A 63 7.72 -32.68 -23.28
C VAL A 63 7.02 -32.44 -21.94
N TYR A 64 5.87 -33.07 -21.73
CA TYR A 64 5.09 -32.95 -20.51
C TYR A 64 5.86 -33.48 -19.31
N GLU A 65 6.45 -34.70 -19.41
CA GLU A 65 7.22 -35.31 -18.34
C GLU A 65 8.48 -34.49 -17.98
N VAL A 66 9.20 -33.97 -18.99
CA VAL A 66 10.38 -33.14 -18.76
C VAL A 66 10.01 -31.86 -18.04
N ILE A 67 8.93 -31.20 -18.44
CA ILE A 67 8.44 -29.98 -17.77
C ILE A 67 8.12 -30.27 -16.29
N LEU A 68 7.39 -31.34 -16.01
CA LEU A 68 7.04 -31.71 -14.63
C LEU A 68 8.26 -32.13 -13.81
N ARG A 69 9.24 -32.77 -14.42
CA ARG A 69 10.48 -33.15 -13.73
C ARG A 69 11.29 -31.90 -13.33
N GLU A 70 11.41 -30.95 -14.23
CA GLU A 70 12.23 -29.76 -14.04
C GLU A 70 11.55 -28.66 -13.19
N ILE A 71 10.19 -28.68 -13.09
CA ILE A 71 9.42 -27.66 -12.39
C ILE A 71 8.44 -28.30 -11.42
N PRO A 72 8.93 -28.78 -10.24
CA PRO A 72 8.09 -29.48 -9.26
C PRO A 72 6.87 -28.68 -8.77
N GLN A 73 6.96 -27.34 -8.77
CA GLN A 73 5.89 -26.42 -8.32
C GLN A 73 4.59 -26.54 -9.15
N LEU A 74 4.64 -27.18 -10.32
CA LEU A 74 3.46 -27.39 -11.17
C LEU A 74 2.71 -28.67 -10.87
N ARG A 75 3.21 -29.56 -9.97
CA ARG A 75 2.67 -30.91 -9.74
C ARG A 75 1.43 -30.99 -8.87
N ASP A 76 1.20 -29.98 -8.02
CA ASP A 76 0.28 -30.09 -6.88
C ASP A 76 -1.17 -29.69 -7.20
N ASP A 77 -1.50 -29.34 -8.45
CA ASP A 77 -2.81 -28.80 -8.82
C ASP A 77 -3.36 -29.49 -10.09
N GLN A 78 -4.27 -30.43 -9.92
CA GLN A 78 -4.85 -31.19 -11.03
C GLN A 78 -5.46 -30.32 -12.15
N PRO A 79 -6.23 -29.25 -11.88
CA PRO A 79 -6.68 -28.32 -12.90
C PRO A 79 -5.55 -27.63 -13.67
N VAL A 80 -4.45 -27.27 -12.99
CA VAL A 80 -3.26 -26.68 -13.66
C VAL A 80 -2.56 -27.71 -14.53
N LEU A 81 -2.45 -28.96 -14.10
CA LEU A 81 -1.89 -30.06 -14.89
C LEU A 81 -2.67 -30.32 -16.17
N THR A 82 -4.01 -30.29 -16.12
CA THR A 82 -4.86 -30.44 -17.30
C THR A 82 -4.63 -29.31 -18.32
N LEU A 83 -4.52 -28.07 -17.83
CA LEU A 83 -4.23 -26.92 -18.69
C LEU A 83 -2.81 -26.95 -19.24
N LEU A 84 -1.83 -27.40 -18.45
CA LEU A 84 -0.46 -27.60 -18.93
C LEU A 84 -0.44 -28.61 -20.08
N ALA A 85 -1.08 -29.77 -19.94
CA ALA A 85 -1.16 -30.76 -21.01
C ALA A 85 -1.77 -30.19 -22.28
N SER A 86 -2.91 -29.49 -22.17
CA SER A 86 -3.56 -28.85 -23.32
C SER A 86 -2.71 -27.73 -23.94
N SER A 87 -1.94 -27.00 -23.12
CA SER A 87 -1.00 -25.99 -23.60
C SER A 87 0.17 -26.61 -24.35
N VAL A 88 0.75 -27.72 -23.84
CA VAL A 88 1.82 -28.48 -24.51
C VAL A 88 1.33 -29.00 -25.84
N ASP A 89 0.17 -29.64 -25.87
CA ASP A 89 -0.44 -30.18 -27.08
C ASP A 89 -0.59 -29.11 -28.15
N SER A 90 -1.25 -28.02 -27.82
CA SER A 90 -1.54 -26.94 -28.78
C SER A 90 -0.29 -26.21 -29.27
N ASN A 91 0.73 -26.03 -28.42
CA ASN A 91 1.99 -25.40 -28.83
C ASN A 91 2.80 -26.30 -29.77
N ILE A 92 2.86 -27.62 -29.51
CA ILE A 92 3.53 -28.60 -30.40
C ILE A 92 2.84 -28.61 -31.74
N ASP A 93 1.50 -28.75 -31.75
CA ASP A 93 0.72 -28.78 -33.00
C ASP A 93 0.92 -27.50 -33.82
N THR A 94 0.83 -26.33 -33.19
CA THR A 94 1.05 -25.06 -33.89
C THR A 94 2.47 -24.95 -34.43
N CYS A 95 3.48 -25.32 -33.67
CA CYS A 95 4.86 -25.27 -34.12
C CYS A 95 5.11 -26.20 -35.33
N LEU A 96 4.58 -27.43 -35.30
CA LEU A 96 4.69 -28.38 -36.40
C LEU A 96 3.94 -27.89 -37.64
N GLN A 97 2.75 -27.29 -37.50
CA GLN A 97 2.01 -26.68 -38.63
C GLN A 97 2.77 -25.51 -39.25
N ILE A 98 3.41 -24.65 -38.44
CA ILE A 98 4.25 -23.56 -38.95
C ILE A 98 5.36 -24.10 -39.87
N LEU A 99 6.05 -25.15 -39.41
CA LEU A 99 7.13 -25.78 -40.18
C LEU A 99 6.63 -26.51 -41.42
N GLN A 100 5.49 -27.23 -41.34
CA GLN A 100 4.91 -27.98 -42.47
C GLN A 100 4.35 -27.09 -43.58
N HIS A 101 3.67 -26.02 -43.19
CA HIS A 101 2.91 -25.17 -44.12
C HIS A 101 3.56 -23.80 -44.37
N ARG A 102 4.76 -23.56 -43.85
CA ARG A 102 5.52 -22.31 -44.01
C ARG A 102 4.71 -21.09 -43.56
N ILE A 103 3.97 -21.21 -42.46
CA ILE A 103 3.13 -20.13 -41.95
C ILE A 103 4.03 -19.00 -41.46
N ASP A 104 3.72 -17.77 -41.86
CA ASP A 104 4.43 -16.59 -41.35
C ASP A 104 4.14 -16.43 -39.87
N LEU A 105 5.19 -16.30 -39.05
CA LEU A 105 5.07 -16.12 -37.62
C LEU A 105 4.23 -14.89 -37.27
N ALA A 106 4.30 -13.83 -38.08
CA ALA A 106 3.48 -12.64 -37.87
C ALA A 106 1.95 -12.88 -37.96
N ALA A 107 1.54 -13.98 -38.57
CA ALA A 107 0.13 -14.39 -38.69
C ALA A 107 -0.30 -15.38 -37.56
N VAL A 108 0.63 -15.82 -36.70
CA VAL A 108 0.38 -16.81 -35.67
C VAL A 108 0.08 -16.09 -34.36
N GLN A 109 -0.96 -16.53 -33.66
CA GLN A 109 -1.27 -16.12 -32.30
C GLN A 109 -0.98 -17.25 -31.31
N ALA A 110 -0.73 -16.92 -30.07
CA ALA A 110 -0.56 -17.90 -29.03
C ALA A 110 -1.82 -18.77 -28.88
N PRO A 111 -1.69 -20.09 -28.72
CA PRO A 111 -2.83 -20.98 -28.54
C PRO A 111 -3.68 -20.58 -27.33
N ALA A 112 -5.00 -20.63 -27.46
CA ALA A 112 -5.93 -20.26 -26.38
C ALA A 112 -5.70 -21.06 -25.09
N ALA A 113 -5.33 -22.35 -25.20
CA ALA A 113 -5.00 -23.19 -24.06
C ALA A 113 -3.76 -22.69 -23.32
N ALA A 114 -2.76 -22.16 -24.04
CA ALA A 114 -1.57 -21.59 -23.46
C ALA A 114 -1.88 -20.28 -22.69
N VAL A 115 -2.72 -19.41 -23.30
CA VAL A 115 -3.19 -18.18 -22.65
C VAL A 115 -3.94 -18.48 -21.36
N GLU A 116 -4.86 -19.45 -21.39
CA GLU A 116 -5.63 -19.84 -20.20
C GLU A 116 -4.74 -20.47 -19.12
N TYR A 117 -3.74 -21.25 -19.51
CA TYR A 117 -2.74 -21.78 -18.60
C TYR A 117 -1.96 -20.65 -17.88
N ALA A 118 -1.49 -19.65 -18.62
CA ALA A 118 -0.80 -18.48 -18.05
C ALA A 118 -1.70 -17.71 -17.06
N ARG A 119 -2.97 -17.48 -17.41
CA ARG A 119 -3.95 -16.84 -16.52
C ARG A 119 -4.17 -17.64 -15.24
N ARG A 120 -4.30 -18.95 -15.36
CA ARG A 120 -4.51 -19.81 -14.17
C ARG A 120 -3.31 -19.79 -13.22
N LEU A 121 -2.08 -19.79 -13.74
CA LEU A 121 -0.88 -19.64 -12.95
C LEU A 121 -0.84 -18.29 -12.22
N ALA A 122 -1.25 -17.20 -12.91
CA ALA A 122 -1.34 -15.87 -12.31
C ALA A 122 -2.33 -15.82 -11.13
N GLN A 123 -3.51 -16.43 -11.27
CA GLN A 123 -4.52 -16.53 -10.20
C GLN A 123 -4.02 -17.33 -8.99
N ARG A 124 -3.21 -18.35 -9.22
CA ARG A 124 -2.61 -19.22 -8.17
C ARG A 124 -1.39 -18.58 -7.51
N GLY A 125 -0.84 -17.53 -8.09
CA GLY A 125 0.37 -16.88 -7.59
C GLY A 125 1.64 -17.66 -7.89
N THR A 126 1.59 -18.62 -8.80
CA THR A 126 2.77 -19.33 -9.29
C THR A 126 3.71 -18.33 -9.96
N PRO A 127 5.01 -18.32 -9.64
CA PRO A 127 5.95 -17.34 -10.19
C PRO A 127 5.98 -17.36 -11.73
N LEU A 128 6.04 -16.17 -12.36
CA LEU A 128 6.19 -16.04 -13.81
C LEU A 128 7.43 -16.77 -14.34
N THR A 129 8.48 -16.85 -13.53
CA THR A 129 9.71 -17.58 -13.85
C THR A 129 9.47 -19.08 -14.10
N SER A 130 8.47 -19.67 -13.43
CA SER A 130 8.09 -21.07 -13.64
C SER A 130 7.43 -21.27 -15.01
N LEU A 131 6.58 -20.32 -15.42
CA LEU A 131 5.97 -20.31 -16.76
C LEU A 131 7.05 -20.22 -17.86
N LEU A 132 7.93 -19.22 -17.77
CA LEU A 132 9.01 -19.04 -18.76
C LEU A 132 9.98 -20.23 -18.79
N ARG A 133 10.24 -20.87 -17.64
CA ARG A 133 11.07 -22.08 -17.59
C ARG A 133 10.38 -23.25 -18.31
N ALA A 134 9.07 -23.40 -18.15
CA ALA A 134 8.30 -24.45 -18.85
C ALA A 134 8.41 -24.30 -20.39
N TYR A 135 8.27 -23.06 -20.90
CA TYR A 135 8.45 -22.80 -22.33
C TYR A 135 9.85 -23.14 -22.83
N ARG A 136 10.90 -22.75 -22.09
CA ARG A 136 12.30 -23.05 -22.46
C ARG A 136 12.59 -24.54 -22.45
N VAL A 137 12.10 -25.24 -21.45
CA VAL A 137 12.28 -26.69 -21.32
C VAL A 137 11.52 -27.43 -22.45
N GLY A 138 10.28 -27.03 -22.70
CA GLY A 138 9.47 -27.62 -23.79
C GLY A 138 10.08 -27.35 -25.16
N HIS A 139 10.57 -26.11 -25.41
CA HIS A 139 11.28 -25.77 -26.63
C HIS A 139 12.52 -26.63 -26.86
N ALA A 140 13.36 -26.81 -25.84
CA ALA A 140 14.58 -27.62 -25.95
C ALA A 140 14.23 -29.06 -26.31
N CYS A 141 13.21 -29.65 -25.65
CA CYS A 141 12.78 -31.02 -25.89
C CYS A 141 12.21 -31.20 -27.33
N LEU A 142 11.34 -30.27 -27.81
CA LEU A 142 10.83 -30.32 -29.17
C LEU A 142 11.94 -30.13 -30.21
N SER A 143 12.87 -29.22 -29.96
CA SER A 143 14.03 -29.00 -30.85
C SER A 143 14.89 -30.27 -30.96
N ASP A 144 15.11 -30.99 -29.88
CA ASP A 144 15.84 -32.26 -29.88
C ASP A 144 15.13 -33.34 -30.76
N TRP A 145 13.81 -33.43 -30.68
CA TRP A 145 13.01 -34.32 -31.53
C TRP A 145 13.16 -33.95 -33.02
N LEU A 146 13.03 -32.67 -33.35
CA LEU A 146 13.14 -32.17 -34.74
C LEU A 146 14.57 -32.39 -35.30
N LEU A 147 15.61 -32.14 -34.51
CA LEU A 147 16.99 -32.34 -34.96
C LEU A 147 17.37 -33.83 -35.08
N LYS A 148 16.86 -34.69 -34.22
CA LYS A 148 17.04 -36.15 -34.31
C LYS A 148 16.40 -36.71 -35.58
N GLU A 149 15.19 -36.25 -35.94
CA GLU A 149 14.51 -36.66 -37.16
C GLU A 149 15.24 -36.12 -38.41
N LEU A 150 15.69 -34.84 -38.39
CA LEU A 150 16.46 -34.26 -39.46
C LEU A 150 17.77 -35.04 -39.75
N ALA A 151 18.43 -35.54 -38.69
CA ALA A 151 19.66 -36.33 -38.84
C ALA A 151 19.45 -37.68 -39.51
N GLN A 152 18.22 -38.16 -39.63
CA GLN A 152 17.85 -39.42 -40.34
C GLN A 152 17.52 -39.19 -41.82
N GLN A 153 17.36 -37.92 -42.23
CA GLN A 153 17.00 -37.62 -43.62
C GLN A 153 18.20 -37.75 -44.56
N ALA A 154 17.91 -38.18 -45.79
CA ALA A 154 18.91 -38.26 -46.84
C ALA A 154 19.12 -36.85 -47.42
N GLY A 155 20.38 -36.35 -47.42
CA GLY A 155 20.73 -35.04 -47.95
C GLY A 155 22.23 -34.74 -47.80
N GLY A 156 22.70 -33.79 -48.59
CA GLY A 156 24.05 -33.26 -48.45
C GLY A 156 24.24 -32.48 -47.13
N ALA A 157 25.45 -32.48 -46.57
CA ALA A 157 25.71 -31.82 -45.29
C ALA A 157 25.33 -30.31 -45.29
N GLU A 158 25.46 -29.64 -46.39
CA GLU A 158 25.08 -28.23 -46.57
C GLU A 158 23.55 -28.04 -46.42
N MET A 159 22.75 -28.89 -47.06
CA MET A 159 21.28 -28.85 -47.01
C MET A 159 20.79 -29.16 -45.59
N ILE A 160 21.32 -30.18 -44.93
CA ILE A 160 21.00 -30.54 -43.57
C ILE A 160 21.33 -29.39 -42.61
N SER A 161 22.51 -28.77 -42.76
CA SER A 161 22.91 -27.60 -41.94
C SER A 161 22.01 -26.40 -42.16
N ALA A 162 21.64 -26.09 -43.41
CA ALA A 162 20.71 -24.98 -43.70
C ALA A 162 19.30 -25.23 -43.14
N ALA A 163 18.81 -26.46 -43.24
CA ALA A 163 17.52 -26.86 -42.67
C ALA A 163 17.54 -26.76 -41.14
N ALA A 164 18.58 -27.26 -40.48
CA ALA A 164 18.74 -27.15 -39.02
C ALA A 164 18.73 -25.70 -38.52
N GLN A 165 19.48 -24.82 -39.20
CA GLN A 165 19.51 -23.38 -38.87
C GLN A 165 18.16 -22.70 -39.08
N SER A 166 17.47 -23.04 -40.17
CA SER A 166 16.16 -22.45 -40.48
C SER A 166 15.08 -22.94 -39.49
N MET A 167 15.04 -24.24 -39.20
CA MET A 167 14.15 -24.82 -38.20
C MET A 167 14.39 -24.18 -36.81
N SER A 168 15.64 -24.12 -36.38
CA SER A 168 15.98 -23.51 -35.08
C SER A 168 15.51 -22.06 -34.98
N ARG A 169 15.70 -21.25 -36.05
CA ARG A 169 15.22 -19.87 -36.09
C ARG A 169 13.70 -19.77 -36.04
N THR A 170 12.99 -20.61 -36.80
CA THR A 170 11.52 -20.63 -36.81
C THR A 170 10.95 -21.02 -35.46
N VAL A 171 11.45 -22.11 -34.87
CA VAL A 171 10.99 -22.59 -33.55
C VAL A 171 11.31 -21.57 -32.45
N ALA A 172 12.53 -21.01 -32.45
CA ALA A 172 12.91 -19.96 -31.49
C ALA A 172 12.03 -18.72 -31.61
N GLY A 173 11.77 -18.25 -32.87
CA GLY A 173 10.91 -17.10 -33.10
C GLY A 173 9.46 -17.34 -32.65
N TYR A 174 8.91 -18.53 -32.90
CA TYR A 174 7.58 -18.90 -32.40
C TYR A 174 7.51 -18.89 -30.86
N ILE A 175 8.51 -19.49 -30.20
CA ILE A 175 8.55 -19.52 -28.74
C ILE A 175 8.75 -18.14 -28.12
N ASP A 176 9.57 -17.30 -28.74
CA ASP A 176 9.80 -15.93 -28.29
C ASP A 176 8.48 -15.12 -28.34
N GLN A 177 7.81 -15.11 -29.48
CA GLN A 177 6.52 -14.45 -29.65
C GLN A 177 5.44 -14.98 -28.70
N THR A 178 5.29 -16.30 -28.60
CA THR A 178 4.32 -16.93 -27.72
C THR A 178 4.62 -16.62 -26.25
N SER A 179 5.89 -16.64 -25.86
CA SER A 179 6.30 -16.29 -24.48
C SER A 179 5.95 -14.86 -24.13
N GLU A 180 6.12 -13.91 -25.04
CA GLU A 180 5.75 -12.50 -24.82
C GLU A 180 4.25 -12.34 -24.60
N GLU A 181 3.42 -13.00 -25.42
CA GLU A 181 1.96 -13.01 -25.23
C GLU A 181 1.56 -13.63 -23.87
N MET A 182 2.23 -14.71 -23.48
CA MET A 182 1.99 -15.36 -22.18
C MET A 182 2.38 -14.49 -20.99
N VAL A 183 3.52 -13.80 -21.07
CA VAL A 183 3.95 -12.83 -20.05
C VAL A 183 2.92 -11.71 -19.90
N SER A 184 2.43 -11.18 -21.03
CA SER A 184 1.41 -10.14 -21.03
C SER A 184 0.09 -10.62 -20.42
N ALA A 185 -0.40 -11.81 -20.84
CA ALA A 185 -1.62 -12.41 -20.28
C ALA A 185 -1.50 -12.71 -18.78
N TYR A 186 -0.36 -13.23 -18.35
CA TYR A 186 -0.06 -13.47 -16.93
C TYR A 186 -0.07 -12.18 -16.13
N ALA A 187 0.65 -11.14 -16.58
CA ALA A 187 0.77 -9.87 -15.87
C ALA A 187 -0.60 -9.19 -15.74
N GLN A 188 -1.38 -9.14 -16.81
CA GLN A 188 -2.73 -8.56 -16.83
C GLN A 188 -3.67 -9.31 -15.86
N GLU A 189 -3.68 -10.64 -15.91
CA GLU A 189 -4.52 -11.45 -15.02
C GLU A 189 -4.10 -11.31 -13.55
N ARG A 190 -2.79 -11.26 -13.28
CA ARG A 190 -2.26 -11.05 -11.92
C ARG A 190 -2.72 -9.73 -11.34
N GLU A 191 -2.65 -8.67 -12.13
CA GLU A 191 -3.12 -7.36 -11.72
C GLU A 191 -4.63 -7.34 -11.50
N ASN A 192 -5.42 -7.93 -12.40
CA ASN A 192 -6.88 -8.06 -12.25
C ASN A 192 -7.25 -8.86 -10.98
N TRP A 193 -6.55 -9.97 -10.74
CA TRP A 193 -6.77 -10.79 -9.56
C TRP A 193 -6.47 -10.05 -8.26
N LEU A 194 -5.36 -9.32 -8.19
CA LEU A 194 -5.00 -8.50 -7.04
C LEU A 194 -6.01 -7.37 -6.81
N ARG A 195 -6.44 -6.68 -7.88
CA ARG A 195 -7.48 -5.64 -7.79
C ARG A 195 -8.80 -6.20 -7.29
N ASN A 196 -9.26 -7.31 -7.84
CA ASN A 196 -10.52 -7.94 -7.43
C ASN A 196 -10.46 -8.41 -5.97
N ARG A 197 -9.34 -8.99 -5.53
CA ARG A 197 -9.14 -9.40 -4.14
C ARG A 197 -9.17 -8.19 -3.20
N SER A 198 -8.50 -7.10 -3.56
CA SER A 198 -8.52 -5.86 -2.78
C SER A 198 -9.92 -5.24 -2.75
N ALA A 199 -10.62 -5.20 -3.88
CA ALA A 199 -12.00 -4.72 -3.95
C ALA A 199 -12.96 -5.56 -3.08
N ALA A 200 -12.82 -6.89 -3.09
CA ALA A 200 -13.60 -7.78 -2.25
C ALA A 200 -13.34 -7.56 -0.75
N LYS A 201 -12.06 -7.38 -0.36
CA LYS A 201 -11.71 -7.00 1.02
C LYS A 201 -12.33 -5.66 1.42
N ALA A 202 -12.19 -4.63 0.58
CA ALA A 202 -12.74 -3.30 0.83
C ALA A 202 -14.28 -3.34 0.94
N ALA A 203 -14.96 -4.09 0.10
CA ALA A 203 -16.41 -4.29 0.18
C ALA A 203 -16.80 -4.93 1.51
N ARG A 204 -16.10 -5.98 1.93
CA ARG A 204 -16.41 -6.68 3.18
C ARG A 204 -16.12 -5.82 4.42
N ILE A 205 -15.08 -4.98 4.38
CA ILE A 205 -14.84 -3.99 5.45
C ILE A 205 -15.99 -2.97 5.50
N ARG A 206 -16.46 -2.47 4.37
CA ARG A 206 -17.60 -1.54 4.33
C ARG A 206 -18.86 -2.16 4.91
N ASP A 207 -19.17 -3.43 4.58
CA ASP A 207 -20.31 -4.16 5.16
C ASP A 207 -20.19 -4.28 6.68
N LEU A 208 -18.98 -4.57 7.21
CA LEU A 208 -18.72 -4.60 8.65
C LEU A 208 -18.94 -3.24 9.32
N LEU A 209 -18.52 -2.16 8.65
CA LEU A 209 -18.64 -0.80 9.17
C LEU A 209 -20.07 -0.26 9.08
N SER A 210 -20.89 -0.68 8.11
CA SER A 210 -22.31 -0.30 8.01
C SER A 210 -23.14 -0.86 9.16
N GLY A 211 -22.72 -1.97 9.77
CA GLY A 211 -23.43 -2.64 10.84
C GLY A 211 -24.55 -3.55 10.36
N GLU A 212 -24.60 -3.86 9.08
CA GLU A 212 -25.52 -4.84 8.52
C GLU A 212 -25.23 -6.25 9.03
N ARG A 213 -26.23 -7.12 8.94
CA ARG A 213 -26.06 -8.53 9.29
C ARG A 213 -25.20 -9.21 8.23
N ILE A 214 -24.01 -9.65 8.62
CA ILE A 214 -23.06 -10.32 7.74
C ILE A 214 -22.83 -11.77 8.16
N ASN A 215 -22.45 -12.60 7.20
CA ASN A 215 -21.90 -13.91 7.50
C ASN A 215 -20.45 -13.76 7.96
N VAL A 216 -20.23 -13.90 9.28
CA VAL A 216 -18.92 -13.71 9.92
C VAL A 216 -17.86 -14.66 9.34
N ALA A 217 -18.20 -15.95 9.14
CA ALA A 217 -17.26 -16.93 8.62
C ALA A 217 -16.81 -16.59 7.19
N ALA A 218 -17.74 -16.16 6.33
CA ALA A 218 -17.40 -15.70 4.98
C ALA A 218 -16.54 -14.43 4.99
N ALA A 219 -16.84 -13.49 5.91
CA ALA A 219 -16.02 -12.28 6.07
C ALA A 219 -14.61 -12.62 6.56
N GLU A 220 -14.45 -13.49 7.55
CA GLU A 220 -13.15 -13.96 8.04
C GLU A 220 -12.33 -14.63 6.93
N ALA A 221 -12.95 -15.47 6.09
CA ALA A 221 -12.29 -16.13 4.98
C ALA A 221 -11.77 -15.12 3.91
N ILE A 222 -12.57 -14.10 3.57
CA ILE A 222 -12.17 -13.08 2.58
C ILE A 222 -11.09 -12.15 3.13
N LEU A 223 -11.23 -11.73 4.39
CA LEU A 223 -10.29 -10.82 5.05
C LEU A 223 -8.97 -11.52 5.43
N GLY A 224 -8.99 -12.84 5.65
CA GLY A 224 -7.88 -13.57 6.29
C GLY A 224 -7.68 -13.15 7.75
N TYR A 225 -8.76 -12.71 8.43
CA TYR A 225 -8.68 -12.08 9.73
C TYR A 225 -9.81 -12.55 10.65
N ARG A 226 -9.50 -12.89 11.89
CA ARG A 226 -10.48 -13.36 12.87
C ARG A 226 -11.29 -12.19 13.44
N LEU A 227 -12.61 -12.24 13.33
CA LEU A 227 -13.50 -11.20 13.85
C LEU A 227 -13.96 -11.44 15.30
N ARG A 228 -13.82 -12.67 15.82
CA ARG A 228 -14.27 -13.04 17.18
C ARG A 228 -13.23 -12.80 18.26
N GLN A 229 -12.34 -11.82 18.08
CA GLN A 229 -11.27 -11.46 19.01
C GLN A 229 -11.37 -9.99 19.41
N HIS A 230 -10.46 -9.50 20.25
CA HIS A 230 -10.30 -8.06 20.45
C HIS A 230 -9.52 -7.45 19.29
N HIS A 231 -9.87 -6.23 18.94
CA HIS A 231 -9.26 -5.44 17.87
C HIS A 231 -8.90 -4.05 18.37
N VAL A 232 -7.89 -3.46 17.78
CA VAL A 232 -7.67 -2.02 17.79
C VAL A 232 -7.74 -1.52 16.35
N GLY A 233 -8.74 -0.69 16.06
CA GLY A 233 -8.79 0.05 14.81
C GLY A 233 -7.84 1.23 14.89
N LEU A 234 -7.16 1.50 13.79
CA LEU A 234 -6.29 2.68 13.68
C LEU A 234 -6.46 3.34 12.32
N VAL A 235 -6.22 4.65 12.31
CA VAL A 235 -6.04 5.45 11.11
C VAL A 235 -4.59 5.90 11.09
N CYS A 236 -3.93 5.69 9.95
CA CYS A 236 -2.56 6.08 9.70
C CYS A 236 -2.53 7.07 8.53
N TRP A 237 -1.78 8.17 8.63
CA TRP A 237 -1.66 9.15 7.56
C TRP A 237 -0.28 9.80 7.53
N VAL A 238 0.10 10.29 6.35
CA VAL A 238 1.32 11.08 6.16
C VAL A 238 1.01 12.55 6.46
N GLY A 239 1.87 13.23 7.20
CA GLY A 239 1.78 14.67 7.45
C GLY A 239 2.12 15.50 6.20
N ASP A 240 2.24 16.83 6.39
CA ASP A 240 2.47 17.83 5.30
C ASP A 240 3.85 17.71 4.59
N ALA A 241 4.54 16.59 4.70
CA ALA A 241 5.79 16.35 3.97
C ALA A 241 5.52 16.18 2.47
N ALA A 242 6.50 16.51 1.63
CA ALA A 242 6.37 16.37 0.18
C ALA A 242 5.95 14.94 -0.21
N SER A 243 4.84 14.82 -0.94
CA SER A 243 4.30 13.55 -1.43
C SER A 243 5.37 12.75 -2.19
N THR A 244 5.58 11.52 -1.80
CA THR A 244 6.46 10.57 -2.48
C THR A 244 5.60 9.49 -3.15
N ALA A 245 6.02 8.98 -4.30
CA ALA A 245 5.25 8.02 -5.10
C ALA A 245 4.95 6.66 -4.41
N ASP A 246 5.42 6.44 -3.17
CA ASP A 246 5.34 5.16 -2.46
C ASP A 246 4.69 5.25 -1.05
N GLU A 247 3.80 6.22 -0.86
CA GLU A 247 3.20 6.50 0.47
C GLU A 247 2.40 5.30 1.02
N ILE A 248 1.62 4.63 0.18
CA ILE A 248 0.83 3.46 0.59
C ILE A 248 1.73 2.34 1.14
N THR A 249 2.85 2.05 0.49
CA THR A 249 3.81 1.04 0.96
C THR A 249 4.49 1.47 2.27
N ARG A 250 4.76 2.76 2.43
CA ARG A 250 5.28 3.33 3.69
C ARG A 250 4.28 3.15 4.82
N LEU A 251 2.99 3.46 4.58
CA LEU A 251 1.91 3.27 5.56
C LEU A 251 1.73 1.79 5.93
N GLU A 252 1.76 0.88 4.95
CA GLU A 252 1.66 -0.57 5.20
C GLU A 252 2.82 -1.09 6.06
N ARG A 253 4.06 -0.67 5.76
CA ARG A 253 5.24 -0.99 6.57
C ARG A 253 5.12 -0.44 7.99
N ALA A 254 4.66 0.81 8.14
CA ALA A 254 4.47 1.44 9.44
C ALA A 254 3.44 0.69 10.29
N ILE A 255 2.31 0.28 9.70
CA ILE A 255 1.27 -0.50 10.39
C ILE A 255 1.79 -1.89 10.77
N SER A 256 2.54 -2.55 9.88
CA SER A 256 3.16 -3.85 10.16
C SER A 256 4.17 -3.75 11.32
N HIS A 257 4.93 -2.65 11.37
CA HIS A 257 5.84 -2.38 12.48
C HIS A 257 5.09 -2.18 13.80
N VAL A 258 4.03 -1.36 13.82
CA VAL A 258 3.17 -1.17 15.00
C VAL A 258 2.58 -2.51 15.47
N ALA A 259 2.12 -3.36 14.55
CA ALA A 259 1.59 -4.69 14.87
C ALA A 259 2.65 -5.60 15.52
N ALA A 260 3.87 -5.57 15.00
CA ALA A 260 5.00 -6.32 15.54
C ALA A 260 5.41 -5.84 16.93
N GLN A 261 5.51 -4.51 17.16
CA GLN A 261 5.84 -3.92 18.46
C GLN A 261 4.76 -4.22 19.52
N ALA A 262 3.51 -4.32 19.09
CA ALA A 262 2.38 -4.65 19.96
C ALA A 262 2.21 -6.16 20.19
N ASP A 263 3.11 -7.00 19.67
CA ASP A 263 3.02 -8.49 19.75
C ASP A 263 1.62 -8.99 19.34
N CYS A 264 1.16 -8.54 18.18
CA CYS A 264 -0.14 -8.93 17.64
C CYS A 264 -0.11 -10.40 17.17
N GLY A 265 -1.13 -11.18 17.53
CA GLY A 265 -1.23 -12.61 17.25
C GLY A 265 -1.56 -12.97 15.79
N GLY A 266 -1.32 -12.07 14.83
CA GLY A 266 -1.59 -12.28 13.40
C GLY A 266 -1.40 -11.00 12.59
N ASP A 267 -1.57 -11.11 11.28
CA ASP A 267 -1.43 -9.98 10.37
C ASP A 267 -2.55 -8.95 10.56
N PRO A 268 -2.23 -7.65 10.50
CA PRO A 268 -3.24 -6.60 10.52
C PRO A 268 -4.09 -6.60 9.25
N VAL A 269 -5.35 -6.21 9.37
CA VAL A 269 -6.14 -5.83 8.19
C VAL A 269 -5.72 -4.43 7.79
N PHE A 270 -5.31 -4.26 6.55
CA PHE A 270 -4.90 -3.00 5.95
C PHE A 270 -5.85 -2.62 4.82
N LEU A 271 -6.31 -1.37 4.79
CA LEU A 271 -7.15 -0.81 3.74
C LEU A 271 -6.71 0.63 3.42
N PRO A 272 -6.09 0.89 2.26
CA PRO A 272 -5.86 2.24 1.79
C PRO A 272 -7.19 2.99 1.66
N ARG A 273 -7.22 4.23 2.14
CA ARG A 273 -8.36 5.13 2.00
C ARG A 273 -8.16 6.07 0.81
N ASP A 274 -6.99 6.65 0.73
CA ASP A 274 -6.51 7.54 -0.33
C ASP A 274 -4.98 7.36 -0.49
N GLU A 275 -4.33 8.22 -1.26
CA GLU A 275 -2.90 8.14 -1.54
C GLU A 275 -2.02 8.35 -0.30
N SER A 276 -2.52 9.07 0.72
CA SER A 276 -1.77 9.49 1.91
C SER A 276 -2.33 8.98 3.22
N SER A 277 -3.40 8.19 3.20
CA SER A 277 -4.03 7.65 4.41
C SER A 277 -4.54 6.22 4.27
N ALA A 278 -4.55 5.49 5.38
CA ALA A 278 -5.01 4.12 5.44
C ALA A 278 -5.72 3.81 6.77
N TRP A 279 -6.62 2.85 6.71
CA TRP A 279 -7.25 2.23 7.86
C TRP A 279 -6.63 0.87 8.13
N ALA A 280 -6.49 0.52 9.40
CA ALA A 280 -6.10 -0.83 9.76
C ALA A 280 -6.76 -1.32 11.05
N TRP A 281 -6.72 -2.64 11.25
CA TRP A 281 -7.16 -3.30 12.47
C TRP A 281 -6.11 -4.27 12.93
N LEU A 282 -5.63 -4.07 14.16
CA LEU A 282 -4.65 -4.92 14.81
C LEU A 282 -5.35 -6.05 15.57
N PRO A 283 -4.97 -7.32 15.38
CA PRO A 283 -5.54 -8.45 16.10
C PRO A 283 -4.92 -8.60 17.48
N LEU A 284 -5.66 -8.33 18.55
CA LEU A 284 -5.17 -8.46 19.93
C LEU A 284 -5.46 -9.84 20.55
N GLY A 285 -6.23 -10.71 19.88
CA GLY A 285 -6.62 -12.00 20.43
C GLY A 285 -7.54 -11.84 21.64
N ILE A 286 -7.05 -12.28 22.80
CA ILE A 286 -7.79 -12.19 24.09
C ILE A 286 -7.48 -10.92 24.88
N ARG A 287 -6.47 -10.14 24.47
CA ARG A 287 -6.04 -8.92 25.18
C ARG A 287 -7.03 -7.79 24.98
N ASP A 288 -7.39 -7.12 26.05
CA ASP A 288 -8.29 -5.98 26.08
C ASP A 288 -7.58 -4.65 26.34
N THR A 289 -6.25 -4.67 26.38
CA THR A 289 -5.39 -3.50 26.58
C THR A 289 -4.41 -3.33 25.43
N PHE A 290 -4.06 -2.09 25.13
CA PHE A 290 -3.12 -1.73 24.07
C PHE A 290 -2.39 -0.42 24.43
N ASP A 291 -1.06 -0.43 24.38
CA ASP A 291 -0.23 0.76 24.55
C ASP A 291 0.13 1.35 23.20
N CYS A 292 -0.63 2.36 22.76
CA CYS A 292 -0.42 3.04 21.49
C CYS A 292 0.90 3.84 21.46
N ALA A 293 1.36 4.36 22.60
CA ALA A 293 2.59 5.16 22.67
C ALA A 293 3.82 4.27 22.47
N ALA A 294 3.88 3.14 23.19
CA ALA A 294 4.95 2.16 23.02
C ALA A 294 4.97 1.57 21.60
N ALA A 295 3.80 1.22 21.04
CA ALA A 295 3.69 0.61 19.72
C ALA A 295 4.13 1.55 18.58
N SER A 296 3.98 2.87 18.72
CA SER A 296 4.33 3.86 17.71
C SER A 296 5.66 4.60 17.92
N ALA A 297 6.40 4.29 19.01
CA ALA A 297 7.54 5.09 19.44
C ALA A 297 8.79 4.96 18.58
N ALA A 298 9.07 3.80 17.98
CA ALA A 298 10.33 3.53 17.28
C ALA A 298 10.11 2.89 15.91
N GLY A 299 11.06 3.08 15.00
CA GLY A 299 11.12 2.37 13.71
C GLY A 299 10.13 2.81 12.63
N VAL A 300 9.39 3.91 12.85
CA VAL A 300 8.45 4.49 11.88
C VAL A 300 8.92 5.88 11.48
N ASP A 301 8.71 6.24 10.22
CA ASP A 301 9.06 7.56 9.67
C ASP A 301 8.41 8.68 10.49
N ALA A 302 9.14 9.78 10.69
CA ALA A 302 8.73 10.86 11.59
C ALA A 302 7.47 11.62 11.13
N ASP A 303 7.18 11.59 9.83
CA ASP A 303 6.04 12.22 9.18
C ASP A 303 4.78 11.34 9.14
N ILE A 304 4.85 10.11 9.66
CA ILE A 304 3.69 9.22 9.77
C ILE A 304 3.03 9.39 11.14
N HIS A 305 1.73 9.62 11.10
CA HIS A 305 0.87 9.84 12.25
C HIS A 305 -0.15 8.70 12.41
N PHE A 306 -0.57 8.46 13.65
CA PHE A 306 -1.52 7.42 14.01
C PHE A 306 -2.63 7.94 14.90
N ALA A 307 -3.84 7.50 14.67
CA ALA A 307 -4.95 7.65 15.60
C ALA A 307 -5.54 6.26 15.92
N PHE A 308 -5.68 5.95 17.20
CA PHE A 308 -6.10 4.63 17.68
C PHE A 308 -7.46 4.69 18.36
N GLY A 309 -8.31 3.71 18.07
CA GLY A 309 -9.48 3.43 18.91
C GLY A 309 -9.10 2.65 20.17
N ALA A 310 -10.03 2.49 21.09
CA ALA A 310 -9.89 1.61 22.25
C ALA A 310 -10.05 0.14 21.83
N PRO A 311 -9.37 -0.81 22.50
CA PRO A 311 -9.57 -2.23 22.25
C PRO A 311 -11.04 -2.62 22.41
N ALA A 312 -11.60 -3.36 21.45
CA ALA A 312 -12.97 -3.81 21.52
C ALA A 312 -13.14 -5.18 20.83
N LYS A 313 -14.12 -5.99 21.29
CA LYS A 313 -14.29 -7.39 20.89
C LYS A 313 -15.37 -7.58 19.83
N GLY A 314 -15.11 -8.50 18.91
CA GLY A 314 -16.10 -8.99 17.94
C GLY A 314 -16.38 -8.01 16.81
N THR A 315 -17.39 -8.29 15.99
CA THR A 315 -17.76 -7.46 14.83
C THR A 315 -18.21 -6.04 15.24
N MET A 316 -18.91 -5.93 16.37
CA MET A 316 -19.26 -4.62 16.94
C MET A 316 -18.01 -3.87 17.40
N GLY A 317 -17.05 -4.57 18.00
CA GLY A 317 -15.76 -4.01 18.39
C GLY A 317 -14.95 -3.55 17.18
N PHE A 318 -14.92 -4.32 16.11
CA PHE A 318 -14.26 -3.96 14.85
C PHE A 318 -14.74 -2.61 14.31
N ARG A 319 -16.07 -2.39 14.34
CA ARG A 319 -16.69 -1.13 13.93
C ARG A 319 -16.41 0.01 14.93
N LEU A 320 -16.64 -0.25 16.24
CA LEU A 320 -16.52 0.76 17.28
C LEU A 320 -15.12 1.34 17.36
N THR A 321 -14.11 0.47 17.41
CA THR A 321 -12.71 0.93 17.51
C THR A 321 -12.26 1.74 16.28
N HIS A 322 -12.80 1.43 15.10
CA HIS A 322 -12.57 2.24 13.90
C HIS A 322 -13.24 3.63 14.00
N GLN A 323 -14.49 3.71 14.43
CA GLN A 323 -15.17 4.99 14.64
C GLN A 323 -14.42 5.87 15.64
N GLN A 324 -13.92 5.26 16.70
CA GLN A 324 -13.09 5.94 17.69
C GLN A 324 -11.76 6.43 17.12
N ALA A 325 -11.09 5.63 16.27
CA ALA A 325 -9.86 6.05 15.60
C ALA A 325 -10.10 7.24 14.65
N ILE A 326 -11.19 7.23 13.88
CA ILE A 326 -11.59 8.37 13.03
C ILE A 326 -11.83 9.63 13.90
N ALA A 327 -12.52 9.49 15.02
CA ALA A 327 -12.78 10.62 15.92
C ALA A 327 -11.48 11.16 16.55
N ALA A 328 -10.54 10.31 16.89
CA ALA A 328 -9.23 10.70 17.38
C ALA A 328 -8.39 11.40 16.29
N GLN A 329 -8.44 10.91 15.04
CA GLN A 329 -7.81 11.58 13.89
C GLN A 329 -8.39 12.99 13.69
N ALA A 330 -9.71 13.14 13.77
CA ALA A 330 -10.36 14.45 13.61
C ALA A 330 -9.83 15.48 14.63
N VAL A 331 -9.61 15.07 15.88
CA VAL A 331 -9.00 15.94 16.90
C VAL A 331 -7.56 16.28 16.55
N ALA A 332 -6.76 15.29 16.11
CA ALA A 332 -5.37 15.53 15.73
C ALA A 332 -5.24 16.51 14.56
N LEU A 333 -6.11 16.41 13.56
CA LEU A 333 -6.12 17.29 12.38
C LEU A 333 -6.68 18.69 12.67
N ALA A 334 -7.60 18.82 13.64
CA ALA A 334 -8.15 20.12 14.06
C ALA A 334 -7.18 20.93 14.92
N ALA A 335 -6.11 20.33 15.42
CA ALA A 335 -5.07 21.03 16.17
C ALA A 335 -4.36 22.04 15.27
N GLY A 336 -4.32 23.34 15.66
CA GLY A 336 -3.63 24.40 14.93
C GLY A 336 -2.09 24.35 15.03
N ARG A 337 -1.51 23.21 15.28
CA ARG A 337 -0.07 22.91 15.45
C ARG A 337 0.23 21.55 14.81
N PRO A 338 1.51 21.18 14.60
CA PRO A 338 1.85 19.87 14.08
C PRO A 338 1.13 18.78 14.86
N ALA A 339 0.46 17.88 14.12
CA ALA A 339 -0.30 16.78 14.72
C ALA A 339 0.61 15.90 15.60
N PRO A 340 0.16 15.45 16.76
CA PRO A 340 0.93 14.50 17.54
C PRO A 340 1.11 13.21 16.75
N ARG A 341 2.25 12.53 16.96
CA ARG A 341 2.59 11.31 16.23
C ARG A 341 1.59 10.18 16.45
N ALA A 342 1.09 10.07 17.66
CA ALA A 342 0.09 9.07 18.05
C ALA A 342 -0.96 9.68 18.96
N VAL A 343 -2.24 9.40 18.69
CA VAL A 343 -3.37 9.83 19.49
C VAL A 343 -4.29 8.65 19.76
N ALA A 344 -4.55 8.35 21.02
CA ALA A 344 -5.54 7.35 21.39
C ALA A 344 -6.88 8.01 21.71
N PHE A 345 -7.98 7.37 21.31
CA PHE A 345 -9.34 7.89 21.52
C PHE A 345 -9.64 8.17 23.00
N ASN A 346 -9.19 7.30 23.91
CA ASN A 346 -9.40 7.49 25.34
C ASN A 346 -8.76 8.78 25.92
N GLN A 347 -7.73 9.32 25.25
CA GLN A 347 -7.10 10.57 25.63
C GLN A 347 -7.89 11.81 25.18
N VAL A 348 -8.64 11.67 24.08
CA VAL A 348 -9.31 12.78 23.40
C VAL A 348 -10.83 12.65 23.36
N ALA A 349 -11.39 11.59 23.92
CA ALA A 349 -12.80 11.26 23.81
C ALA A 349 -13.76 12.43 24.10
N PRO A 350 -13.60 13.19 25.18
CA PRO A 350 -14.48 14.34 25.44
C PRO A 350 -14.38 15.41 24.36
N VAL A 351 -13.16 15.72 23.91
CA VAL A 351 -12.92 16.72 22.85
C VAL A 351 -13.46 16.25 21.51
N ALA A 352 -13.27 14.96 21.18
CA ALA A 352 -13.80 14.36 19.96
C ALA A 352 -15.32 14.42 19.90
N MET A 353 -16.01 14.17 21.03
CA MET A 353 -17.48 14.29 21.12
C MET A 353 -17.98 15.72 20.96
N MET A 354 -17.20 16.71 21.40
CA MET A 354 -17.54 18.14 21.30
C MET A 354 -17.20 18.76 19.93
N LEU A 355 -16.39 18.09 19.10
CA LEU A 355 -15.86 18.62 17.84
C LEU A 355 -16.93 18.77 16.73
N GLY A 356 -18.16 18.28 16.94
CA GLY A 356 -19.25 18.32 15.96
C GLY A 356 -19.60 19.74 15.45
N SER A 357 -19.31 20.80 16.23
CA SER A 357 -19.37 22.20 15.80
C SER A 357 -18.20 22.98 16.39
N ALA A 358 -17.20 23.24 15.57
CA ALA A 358 -15.99 23.96 15.97
C ALA A 358 -16.29 25.39 16.47
N GLU A 359 -17.27 26.06 15.87
CA GLU A 359 -17.68 27.42 16.28
C GLU A 359 -18.32 27.43 17.67
N LEU A 360 -19.24 26.49 17.93
CA LEU A 360 -19.89 26.38 19.24
C LEU A 360 -18.88 25.97 20.31
N LEU A 361 -17.99 25.05 20.00
CA LEU A 361 -16.94 24.64 20.91
C LEU A 361 -16.03 25.82 21.27
N ARG A 362 -15.60 26.60 20.27
CA ARG A 362 -14.77 27.80 20.48
C ARG A 362 -15.50 28.84 21.34
N ALA A 363 -16.75 29.14 21.00
CA ALA A 363 -17.54 30.11 21.78
C ALA A 363 -17.70 29.67 23.23
N TRP A 364 -17.97 28.39 23.47
CA TRP A 364 -18.08 27.81 24.79
C TRP A 364 -16.73 27.85 25.57
N VAL A 365 -15.62 27.52 24.94
CA VAL A 365 -14.27 27.60 25.54
C VAL A 365 -13.96 29.05 25.96
N LEU A 366 -14.21 30.02 25.07
CA LEU A 366 -13.99 31.43 25.35
C LEU A 366 -14.85 31.96 26.51
N SER A 367 -16.11 31.56 26.59
CA SER A 367 -17.01 31.94 27.69
C SER A 367 -16.62 31.27 29.03
N THR A 368 -16.16 30.02 28.97
CA THR A 368 -15.80 29.22 30.15
C THR A 368 -14.47 29.68 30.76
N LEU A 369 -13.46 29.95 29.94
CA LEU A 369 -12.10 30.27 30.39
C LEU A 369 -11.79 31.78 30.43
N ALA A 370 -12.67 32.61 29.92
CA ALA A 370 -12.51 34.08 29.87
C ALA A 370 -11.12 34.48 29.31
N ASP A 371 -10.32 35.31 30.03
CA ASP A 371 -9.00 35.75 29.58
C ASP A 371 -7.96 34.60 29.59
N LEU A 372 -8.18 33.54 30.35
CA LEU A 372 -7.31 32.35 30.31
C LEU A 372 -7.32 31.66 28.94
N ALA A 373 -8.32 31.91 28.08
CA ALA A 373 -8.40 31.43 26.70
C ALA A 373 -7.54 32.22 25.71
N THR A 374 -6.69 33.16 26.15
CA THR A 374 -5.80 33.93 25.25
C THR A 374 -4.65 33.04 24.75
N ASP A 375 -4.36 33.11 23.44
CA ASP A 375 -3.29 32.36 22.79
C ASP A 375 -1.95 33.07 22.90
N ASP A 376 -1.36 33.01 24.07
CA ASP A 376 0.01 33.46 24.33
C ASP A 376 0.72 32.50 25.30
N GLU A 377 2.04 32.64 25.38
CA GLU A 377 2.88 31.73 26.17
C GLU A 377 2.61 31.80 27.68
N HIS A 378 2.22 32.97 28.19
CA HIS A 378 1.90 33.14 29.62
C HIS A 378 0.65 32.33 29.97
N HIS A 379 -0.46 32.56 29.24
CA HIS A 379 -1.71 31.83 29.47
C HIS A 379 -1.59 30.33 29.15
N ALA A 380 -0.78 29.96 28.14
CA ALA A 380 -0.50 28.54 27.86
C ALA A 380 0.09 27.83 29.08
N ARG A 381 1.11 28.43 29.73
CA ARG A 381 1.69 27.87 30.97
C ARG A 381 0.70 27.78 32.11
N LEU A 382 -0.21 28.75 32.23
CA LEU A 382 -1.27 28.73 33.24
C LEU A 382 -2.26 27.61 32.97
N ARG A 383 -2.74 27.48 31.71
CA ARG A 383 -3.66 26.40 31.28
C ARG A 383 -3.06 25.02 31.55
N ASP A 384 -1.81 24.77 31.14
CA ASP A 384 -1.15 23.48 31.34
C ASP A 384 -1.00 23.16 32.85
N THR A 385 -0.60 24.14 33.66
CA THR A 385 -0.47 23.94 35.12
C THR A 385 -1.84 23.63 35.74
N LEU A 386 -2.89 24.36 35.33
CA LEU A 386 -4.23 24.18 35.87
C LEU A 386 -4.83 22.83 35.44
N LEU A 387 -4.64 22.40 34.19
CA LEU A 387 -5.10 21.10 33.71
C LEU A 387 -4.49 19.94 34.50
N ILE A 388 -3.15 19.97 34.76
CA ILE A 388 -2.47 18.96 35.54
C ILE A 388 -2.93 18.99 36.99
N PHE A 389 -3.11 20.20 37.58
CA PHE A 389 -3.63 20.35 38.93
C PHE A 389 -5.01 19.72 39.11
N LEU A 390 -5.93 19.94 38.18
CA LEU A 390 -7.28 19.37 38.23
C LEU A 390 -7.22 17.85 38.09
N ARG A 391 -6.42 17.33 37.13
CA ARG A 391 -6.20 15.87 36.91
C ARG A 391 -5.55 15.19 38.13
N SER A 392 -4.73 15.93 38.90
CA SER A 392 -4.11 15.45 40.13
C SER A 392 -5.04 15.55 41.35
N GLY A 393 -6.34 15.75 41.16
CA GLY A 393 -7.31 15.89 42.22
C GLY A 393 -7.18 17.19 43.06
N GLY A 394 -6.50 18.21 42.52
CA GLY A 394 -6.25 19.47 43.23
C GLY A 394 -5.03 19.44 44.19
N SER A 395 -4.11 18.47 44.01
CA SER A 395 -2.94 18.32 44.82
C SER A 395 -1.77 19.18 44.31
N TYR A 396 -1.43 20.23 45.03
CA TYR A 396 -0.24 21.07 44.76
C TYR A 396 1.07 20.28 44.76
N LYS A 397 1.19 19.27 45.65
CA LYS A 397 2.37 18.44 45.76
C LYS A 397 2.54 17.57 44.50
N THR A 398 1.51 16.82 44.13
CA THR A 398 1.55 15.92 42.98
C THR A 398 1.75 16.71 41.67
N THR A 399 1.11 17.88 41.53
CA THR A 399 1.30 18.77 40.38
C THR A 399 2.75 19.29 40.29
N ALA A 400 3.35 19.64 41.41
CA ALA A 400 4.73 20.12 41.48
C ALA A 400 5.72 19.02 41.08
N GLU A 401 5.48 17.78 41.50
CA GLU A 401 6.26 16.61 41.13
C GLU A 401 6.15 16.31 39.62
N GLN A 402 4.94 16.32 39.04
CA GLN A 402 4.71 16.07 37.63
C GLN A 402 5.30 17.13 36.71
N LEU A 403 5.27 18.41 37.11
CA LEU A 403 5.83 19.53 36.36
C LEU A 403 7.30 19.81 36.64
N VAL A 404 7.90 19.09 37.60
CA VAL A 404 9.27 19.33 38.10
C VAL A 404 9.46 20.79 38.51
N LEU A 405 8.49 21.33 39.29
CA LEU A 405 8.46 22.71 39.78
C LEU A 405 8.30 22.78 41.33
N HIS A 406 8.69 23.90 41.93
CA HIS A 406 8.45 24.10 43.35
C HIS A 406 6.96 24.33 43.64
N LYS A 407 6.46 23.84 44.78
CA LYS A 407 5.05 23.99 45.19
C LYS A 407 4.55 25.43 45.18
N ASN A 408 5.37 26.36 45.60
CA ASN A 408 5.01 27.80 45.61
C ASN A 408 4.77 28.34 44.20
N THR A 409 5.50 27.84 43.19
CA THR A 409 5.31 28.20 41.78
C THR A 409 3.97 27.69 41.31
N ILE A 410 3.56 26.50 41.68
CA ILE A 410 2.24 25.96 41.34
C ILE A 410 1.14 26.80 41.99
N GLN A 411 1.26 27.11 43.29
CA GLN A 411 0.30 27.96 43.97
C GLN A 411 0.15 29.33 43.30
N TYR A 412 1.25 29.94 42.92
CA TYR A 412 1.27 31.22 42.22
C TYR A 412 0.54 31.10 40.84
N ARG A 413 0.86 30.07 40.06
CA ARG A 413 0.24 29.87 38.73
C ARG A 413 -1.26 29.57 38.82
N ILE A 414 -1.69 28.77 39.82
CA ILE A 414 -3.12 28.50 40.03
C ILE A 414 -3.87 29.79 40.38
N ARG A 415 -3.35 30.60 41.30
CA ARG A 415 -3.94 31.90 41.63
C ARG A 415 -4.02 32.81 40.42
N LYS A 416 -2.97 32.87 39.57
CA LYS A 416 -2.98 33.67 38.34
C LYS A 416 -3.98 33.11 37.30
N ALA A 417 -4.17 31.81 37.24
CA ALA A 417 -5.20 31.19 36.38
C ALA A 417 -6.61 31.58 36.89
N GLU A 418 -6.87 31.58 38.19
CA GLU A 418 -8.14 32.03 38.78
C GLU A 418 -8.40 33.52 38.56
N GLU A 419 -7.36 34.37 38.66
CA GLU A 419 -7.46 35.79 38.30
C GLU A 419 -7.88 35.95 36.82
N SER A 420 -7.30 35.16 35.90
CA SER A 420 -7.67 35.20 34.46
C SER A 420 -9.05 34.59 34.17
N LEU A 421 -9.50 33.61 34.96
CA LEU A 421 -10.85 33.05 34.92
C LEU A 421 -11.91 34.03 35.48
N GLY A 422 -11.50 34.99 36.32
CA GLY A 422 -12.40 35.87 37.06
C GLY A 422 -13.21 35.21 38.19
N ARG A 423 -12.86 33.95 38.54
CA ARG A 423 -13.57 33.14 39.56
C ARG A 423 -12.68 32.02 40.06
N PRO A 424 -12.99 31.46 41.25
CA PRO A 424 -12.33 30.24 41.74
C PRO A 424 -12.52 29.06 40.80
N VAL A 425 -11.50 28.21 40.64
CA VAL A 425 -11.57 27.00 39.80
C VAL A 425 -12.61 26.02 40.28
N GLY A 426 -12.95 26.04 41.56
CA GLY A 426 -14.01 25.20 42.13
C GLY A 426 -15.40 25.45 41.53
N ASP A 427 -15.65 26.67 41.06
CA ASP A 427 -16.92 27.05 40.40
C ASP A 427 -16.94 26.50 38.97
N ASN A 428 -17.85 25.55 38.71
CA ASN A 428 -17.95 24.85 37.42
C ASN A 428 -16.66 24.11 37.03
N ARG A 429 -16.03 23.41 37.98
CA ARG A 429 -14.78 22.69 37.79
C ARG A 429 -14.79 21.78 36.57
N GLN A 430 -15.90 21.06 36.32
CA GLN A 430 -16.01 20.13 35.17
C GLN A 430 -15.92 20.86 33.81
N ASP A 431 -16.61 21.99 33.67
CA ASP A 431 -16.57 22.79 32.44
C ASP A 431 -15.18 23.36 32.21
N VAL A 432 -14.52 23.84 33.26
CA VAL A 432 -13.15 24.35 33.19
C VAL A 432 -12.18 23.24 32.77
N GLU A 433 -12.28 22.04 33.34
CA GLU A 433 -11.41 20.92 32.99
C GLU A 433 -11.62 20.48 31.53
N LEU A 434 -12.85 20.39 31.04
CA LEU A 434 -13.18 20.04 29.66
C LEU A 434 -12.69 21.14 28.69
N ALA A 435 -12.88 22.42 29.04
CA ALA A 435 -12.42 23.53 28.21
C ALA A 435 -10.88 23.58 28.13
N LEU A 436 -10.18 23.28 29.23
CA LEU A 436 -8.73 23.15 29.24
C LEU A 436 -8.25 21.96 28.40
N GLN A 437 -8.97 20.82 28.40
CA GLN A 437 -8.68 19.69 27.53
C GLN A 437 -8.85 20.09 26.05
N ALA A 438 -9.92 20.82 25.72
CA ALA A 438 -10.11 21.34 24.35
C ALA A 438 -8.95 22.27 23.95
N CYS A 439 -8.52 23.19 24.83
CA CYS A 439 -7.36 24.05 24.55
C CYS A 439 -6.06 23.24 24.37
N HIS A 440 -5.85 22.22 25.18
CA HIS A 440 -4.67 21.36 25.12
C HIS A 440 -4.56 20.64 23.77
N TRP A 441 -5.66 20.10 23.27
CA TRP A 441 -5.67 19.32 22.03
C TRP A 441 -5.81 20.19 20.76
N LEU A 442 -6.65 21.23 20.79
CA LEU A 442 -7.01 22.00 19.62
C LEU A 442 -6.21 23.32 19.47
N GLY A 443 -5.55 23.77 20.53
CA GLY A 443 -4.70 24.96 20.49
C GLY A 443 -5.40 26.20 19.94
N ALA A 444 -4.76 26.86 18.98
CA ALA A 444 -5.24 28.10 18.36
C ALA A 444 -6.66 28.01 17.75
N ALA A 445 -7.11 26.78 17.38
CA ALA A 445 -8.45 26.59 16.81
C ALA A 445 -9.58 27.03 17.75
N VAL A 446 -9.38 26.95 19.07
CA VAL A 446 -10.39 27.29 20.09
C VAL A 446 -9.97 28.50 20.95
N LEU A 447 -8.76 29.03 20.78
CA LEU A 447 -8.25 30.14 21.56
C LEU A 447 -8.54 31.51 20.90
N ARG A 448 -8.49 32.56 21.72
CA ARG A 448 -8.52 33.98 21.26
C ARG A 448 -7.10 34.36 20.86
N PRO A 449 -6.87 34.93 19.67
CA PRO A 449 -5.56 35.47 19.32
C PRO A 449 -5.08 36.47 20.39
N ALA A 450 -3.79 36.37 20.73
CA ALA A 450 -3.19 37.39 21.59
C ALA A 450 -3.44 38.80 21.01
N PRO A 451 -3.76 39.80 21.82
CA PRO A 451 -3.76 41.18 21.35
C PRO A 451 -2.42 41.42 20.65
N ALA A 452 -2.46 41.91 19.42
CA ALA A 452 -1.25 42.24 18.68
C ALA A 452 -0.41 43.15 19.59
N ASP A 453 0.74 42.63 20.02
CA ASP A 453 1.65 43.40 20.84
C ASP A 453 2.12 44.57 19.94
N ASN A 454 1.56 45.73 20.14
CA ASN A 454 1.88 46.92 19.37
C ASN A 454 3.32 47.32 19.68
N LEU A 455 4.27 46.52 19.18
CA LEU A 455 5.69 46.86 19.15
C LEU A 455 5.89 48.29 18.58
N ARG A 456 5.03 48.72 17.63
CA ARG A 456 4.98 50.10 17.14
C ARG A 456 4.56 51.08 18.23
N GLU A 457 3.57 50.82 19.06
CA GLU A 457 3.17 51.74 20.14
C GLU A 457 4.19 51.77 21.29
N ARG A 458 4.84 50.66 21.62
CA ARG A 458 5.94 50.63 22.61
C ARG A 458 7.17 51.37 22.09
N LEU A 459 7.52 51.24 20.84
CA LEU A 459 8.61 51.99 20.20
C LEU A 459 8.26 53.48 20.09
N VAL A 460 7.04 53.86 19.73
CA VAL A 460 6.60 55.25 19.67
C VAL A 460 6.61 55.88 21.05
N ARG A 461 6.12 55.24 22.12
CA ARG A 461 6.20 55.73 23.49
C ARG A 461 7.63 55.79 24.04
N ARG A 462 8.55 55.01 23.57
CA ARG A 462 9.95 55.00 24.02
C ARG A 462 10.82 56.04 23.32
N TYR A 463 10.38 56.57 22.18
CA TYR A 463 11.11 57.56 21.37
C TYR A 463 10.43 58.92 21.30
N GLN A 464 9.32 59.13 22.02
CA GLN A 464 8.68 60.48 22.13
C GLN A 464 9.38 61.51 23.03
N PRO A 465 10.39 61.20 23.88
CA PRO A 465 11.04 62.25 24.63
C PRO A 465 12.14 63.04 23.89
N LEU A 466 12.50 62.70 22.65
CA LEU A 466 13.63 63.38 21.98
C LEU A 466 13.22 64.43 20.89
N ALA A 467 11.93 64.59 20.64
CA ALA A 467 11.46 65.58 19.64
C ALA A 467 11.18 66.98 20.24
N SER A 468 11.30 67.19 21.55
CA SER A 468 11.05 68.48 22.21
C SER A 468 12.33 69.21 22.66
N ILE A 469 13.52 68.78 22.25
CA ILE A 469 14.79 69.44 22.59
C ILE A 469 15.44 70.13 21.39
N VAL A 470 14.83 70.13 20.19
CA VAL A 470 15.38 70.80 19.00
C VAL A 470 14.56 72.03 18.57
N ALA A 471 13.65 72.48 19.42
CA ALA A 471 12.89 73.74 19.17
C ALA A 471 12.92 74.63 20.43
N ALA A 472 14.12 75.02 20.87
CA ALA A 472 14.36 76.15 21.73
C ALA A 472 15.71 76.83 21.37
#